data_5b94878c74b34c55c7b7daacc07f2702
#
_entry.id   5b94878c74b34c55c7b7daacc07f2702
#
_cell.length_a   1.000
_cell.length_b   1.000
_cell.length_c   1.000
_cell.angle_alpha   90.00
_cell.angle_beta   90.00
_cell.angle_gamma   90.00
#
_symmetry.space_group_name_H-M   'P 1'
#
loop_
_entity.id
_entity.type
_entity.pdbx_description
1 polymer ?
#
loop_
_entity_poly.entity_id
_entity_poly.type
_entity_poly.pdbx_seq_one_letter_code
_entity_poly.pdbx_strand_id
1 'polypeptide(L)'
;MMKSTFAILALVCLLTVGLHAQDKAKLMARGQQIYTEYCKTCHQANGQGLGTVYPPLAKSDYLKSTPMPQIIKEVVNGKSGKLKVNGKEYNGVMAPLPKKYTDEDIASVITYVYNSFGNSGPTVSVADVKKHKKK
;
A
#
# COMPACT_ATOMS: atom_id res chain seq x y z
N MET A 1 37.61 10.71 26.47
CA MET A 1 36.13 10.71 26.68
C MET A 1 35.31 10.94 25.41
N MET A 2 35.67 11.82 24.50
CA MET A 2 34.92 12.11 23.26
C MET A 2 34.79 10.95 22.25
N LYS A 3 35.77 10.07 22.14
CA LYS A 3 35.77 8.94 21.16
C LYS A 3 34.74 7.85 21.50
N SER A 4 34.40 7.66 22.78
CA SER A 4 33.47 6.62 23.23
C SER A 4 31.99 7.00 22.99
N THR A 5 31.65 8.29 23.07
CA THR A 5 30.28 8.79 22.83
C THR A 5 29.88 8.72 21.37
N PHE A 6 30.82 8.95 20.44
CA PHE A 6 30.56 8.83 19.00
C PHE A 6 30.29 7.36 18.58
N ALA A 7 31.00 6.41 19.16
CA ALA A 7 30.81 5.00 18.85
C ALA A 7 29.43 4.47 19.32
N ILE A 8 28.97 4.93 20.47
CA ILE A 8 27.65 4.54 21.01
C ILE A 8 26.53 5.15 20.16
N LEU A 9 26.66 6.40 19.75
CA LEU A 9 25.66 7.08 18.91
C LEU A 9 25.53 6.40 17.53
N ALA A 10 26.66 6.03 16.91
CA ALA A 10 26.68 5.30 15.64
C ALA A 10 26.03 3.91 15.74
N LEU A 11 26.25 3.19 16.84
CA LEU A 11 25.67 1.87 17.07
C LEU A 11 24.16 1.93 17.24
N VAL A 12 23.65 2.93 17.97
CA VAL A 12 22.20 3.13 18.16
C VAL A 12 21.50 3.47 16.82
N CYS A 13 22.11 4.29 15.96
CA CYS A 13 21.57 4.59 14.63
C CYS A 13 21.48 3.33 13.73
N LEU A 14 22.47 2.46 13.76
CA LEU A 14 22.47 1.22 12.97
C LEU A 14 21.38 0.24 13.39
N LEU A 15 21.08 0.16 14.68
CA LEU A 15 20.03 -0.71 15.22
C LEU A 15 18.63 -0.24 14.83
N THR A 16 18.37 1.07 14.81
CA THR A 16 17.04 1.61 14.46
C THR A 16 16.73 1.45 12.97
N VAL A 17 17.69 1.62 12.10
CA VAL A 17 17.53 1.42 10.64
C VAL A 17 17.18 -0.05 10.32
N GLY A 18 17.82 -1.00 11.01
CA GLY A 18 17.54 -2.43 10.82
C GLY A 18 16.10 -2.83 11.18
N LEU A 19 15.55 -2.29 12.24
CA LEU A 19 14.17 -2.58 12.68
C LEU A 19 13.13 -2.10 11.65
N HIS A 20 13.25 -0.90 11.13
CA HIS A 20 12.29 -0.35 10.14
C HIS A 20 12.34 -1.12 8.81
N ALA A 21 13.51 -1.56 8.38
CA ALA A 21 13.65 -2.35 7.15
C ALA A 21 12.99 -3.73 7.28
N GLN A 22 13.11 -4.35 8.45
CA GLN A 22 12.51 -5.66 8.73
C GLN A 22 10.99 -5.58 8.78
N ASP A 23 10.42 -4.51 9.36
CA ASP A 23 8.98 -4.27 9.38
C ASP A 23 8.41 -4.07 7.97
N LYS A 24 9.08 -3.29 7.13
CA LYS A 24 8.66 -3.09 5.73
C LYS A 24 8.69 -4.41 4.94
N ALA A 25 9.72 -5.23 5.10
CA ALA A 25 9.84 -6.52 4.42
C ALA A 25 8.69 -7.47 4.79
N LYS A 26 8.31 -7.51 6.07
CA LYS A 26 7.16 -8.29 6.57
C LYS A 26 5.84 -7.82 5.93
N LEU A 27 5.60 -6.50 5.92
CA LEU A 27 4.41 -5.92 5.30
C LEU A 27 4.36 -6.23 3.79
N MET A 28 5.47 -6.12 3.09
CA MET A 28 5.57 -6.44 1.66
C MET A 28 5.23 -7.90 1.37
N ALA A 29 5.80 -8.83 2.13
CA ALA A 29 5.53 -10.27 1.96
C ALA A 29 4.06 -10.60 2.21
N ARG A 30 3.48 -10.09 3.29
CA ARG A 30 2.06 -10.28 3.61
C ARG A 30 1.16 -9.61 2.59
N GLY A 31 1.47 -8.39 2.18
CA GLY A 31 0.73 -7.64 1.16
C GLY A 31 0.70 -8.35 -0.19
N GLN A 32 1.80 -8.98 -0.60
CA GLN A 32 1.87 -9.79 -1.81
C GLN A 32 0.93 -10.99 -1.76
N GLN A 33 0.83 -11.66 -0.62
CA GLN A 33 -0.11 -12.79 -0.45
C GLN A 33 -1.56 -12.32 -0.63
N ILE A 34 -1.95 -11.24 0.03
CA ILE A 34 -3.30 -10.67 -0.05
C ILE A 34 -3.60 -10.17 -1.47
N TYR A 35 -2.66 -9.50 -2.10
CA TYR A 35 -2.79 -9.07 -3.49
C TYR A 35 -3.06 -10.24 -4.41
N THR A 36 -2.29 -11.31 -4.28
CA THR A 36 -2.43 -12.52 -5.10
C THR A 36 -3.75 -13.23 -4.85
N GLU A 37 -4.21 -13.26 -3.59
CA GLU A 37 -5.46 -13.90 -3.19
C GLU A 37 -6.70 -13.14 -3.66
N TYR A 38 -6.68 -11.81 -3.59
CA TYR A 38 -7.88 -11.01 -3.78
C TYR A 38 -7.77 -9.96 -4.91
N CYS A 39 -6.79 -9.08 -4.88
CA CYS A 39 -6.72 -7.92 -5.77
C CYS A 39 -6.39 -8.28 -7.22
N LYS A 40 -5.57 -9.32 -7.41
CA LYS A 40 -5.10 -9.82 -8.71
C LYS A 40 -6.24 -10.19 -9.66
N THR A 41 -7.38 -10.62 -9.14
CA THR A 41 -8.54 -11.00 -9.96
C THR A 41 -8.98 -9.86 -10.89
N CYS A 42 -8.95 -8.62 -10.41
CA CYS A 42 -9.30 -7.44 -11.20
C CYS A 42 -8.06 -6.69 -11.71
N HIS A 43 -7.08 -6.45 -10.85
CA HIS A 43 -5.92 -5.63 -11.18
C HIS A 43 -4.79 -6.38 -11.89
N GLN A 44 -4.94 -7.70 -12.11
CA GLN A 44 -4.02 -8.61 -12.78
C GLN A 44 -2.66 -8.79 -12.06
N ALA A 45 -1.87 -9.77 -12.49
CA ALA A 45 -0.66 -10.19 -11.77
C ALA A 45 0.40 -9.10 -11.61
N ASN A 46 0.53 -8.21 -12.60
CA ASN A 46 1.52 -7.14 -12.62
C ASN A 46 0.89 -5.76 -12.38
N GLY A 47 -0.33 -5.71 -11.83
CA GLY A 47 -1.03 -4.46 -11.59
C GLY A 47 -1.41 -3.69 -12.85
N GLN A 48 -1.41 -4.34 -14.03
CA GLN A 48 -1.68 -3.69 -15.30
C GLN A 48 -3.16 -3.38 -15.55
N GLY A 49 -4.06 -3.92 -14.73
CA GLY A 49 -5.49 -3.80 -14.94
C GLY A 49 -5.98 -4.55 -16.18
N LEU A 50 -7.22 -4.30 -16.59
CA LEU A 50 -7.83 -4.96 -17.75
C LEU A 50 -8.68 -4.00 -18.57
N GLY A 51 -8.21 -3.68 -19.78
CA GLY A 51 -8.94 -2.89 -20.77
C GLY A 51 -9.39 -1.53 -20.26
N THR A 52 -10.70 -1.28 -20.30
CA THR A 52 -11.37 -0.09 -19.75
C THR A 52 -12.17 -0.39 -18.48
N VAL A 53 -12.13 -1.65 -18.04
CA VAL A 53 -12.96 -2.14 -16.91
C VAL A 53 -12.25 -1.97 -15.59
N TYR A 54 -11.00 -2.46 -15.50
CA TYR A 54 -10.23 -2.43 -14.28
C TYR A 54 -8.98 -1.55 -14.45
N PRO A 55 -8.84 -0.48 -13.65
CA PRO A 55 -7.72 0.44 -13.78
C PRO A 55 -6.39 -0.22 -13.38
N PRO A 56 -5.27 0.21 -13.99
CA PRO A 56 -3.96 -0.22 -13.58
C PRO A 56 -3.58 0.35 -12.20
N LEU A 57 -2.90 -0.46 -11.40
CA LEU A 57 -2.16 -0.04 -10.22
C LEU A 57 -0.68 0.23 -10.56
N ALA A 58 -0.21 -0.34 -11.67
CA ALA A 58 1.15 -0.16 -12.14
C ALA A 58 1.41 1.28 -12.57
N LYS A 59 2.48 1.89 -12.03
CA LYS A 59 2.91 3.27 -12.33
C LYS A 59 1.75 4.27 -12.27
N SER A 60 0.84 4.08 -11.31
CA SER A 60 -0.44 4.80 -11.23
C SER A 60 -0.24 6.25 -10.78
N ASP A 61 -0.64 7.19 -11.63
CA ASP A 61 -0.74 8.61 -11.28
C ASP A 61 -1.82 8.86 -10.22
N TYR A 62 -2.89 8.07 -10.23
CA TYR A 62 -3.93 8.11 -9.22
C TYR A 62 -3.40 7.80 -7.82
N LEU A 63 -2.58 6.76 -7.66
CA LEU A 63 -1.95 6.44 -6.38
C LEU A 63 -1.00 7.55 -5.90
N LYS A 64 -0.31 8.22 -6.82
CA LYS A 64 0.61 9.32 -6.49
C LYS A 64 -0.11 10.56 -6.01
N SER A 65 -1.26 10.89 -6.62
CA SER A 65 -1.99 12.13 -6.37
C SER A 65 -3.07 12.03 -5.29
N THR A 66 -3.55 10.82 -5.00
CA THR A 66 -4.62 10.59 -4.03
C THR A 66 -4.06 10.51 -2.61
N PRO A 67 -4.62 11.29 -1.65
CA PRO A 67 -4.20 11.21 -0.25
C PRO A 67 -4.37 9.81 0.34
N MET A 68 -3.40 9.35 1.13
CA MET A 68 -3.43 8.02 1.77
C MET A 68 -4.71 7.74 2.56
N PRO A 69 -5.28 8.68 3.33
CA PRO A 69 -6.57 8.47 3.99
C PRO A 69 -7.71 8.06 3.04
N GLN A 70 -7.72 8.60 1.83
CA GLN A 70 -8.72 8.24 0.82
C GLN A 70 -8.46 6.84 0.27
N ILE A 71 -7.21 6.48 -0.02
CA ILE A 71 -6.84 5.14 -0.47
C ILE A 71 -7.25 4.08 0.55
N ILE A 72 -6.98 4.33 1.84
CA ILE A 72 -7.41 3.43 2.93
C ILE A 72 -8.93 3.24 2.90
N LYS A 73 -9.71 4.32 2.79
CA LYS A 73 -11.17 4.25 2.70
C LYS A 73 -11.64 3.47 1.48
N GLU A 74 -11.03 3.67 0.34
CA GLU A 74 -11.40 2.98 -0.90
C GLU A 74 -11.11 1.47 -0.82
N VAL A 75 -10.01 1.08 -0.23
CA VAL A 75 -9.69 -0.35 -0.01
C VAL A 75 -10.67 -0.98 0.98
N VAL A 76 -11.00 -0.28 2.06
CA VAL A 76 -11.87 -0.81 3.12
C VAL A 76 -13.35 -0.80 2.75
N ASN A 77 -13.82 0.24 2.07
CA ASN A 77 -15.25 0.45 1.80
C ASN A 77 -15.64 0.20 0.34
N GLY A 78 -14.65 -0.06 -0.52
CA GLY A 78 -14.85 -0.09 -1.96
C GLY A 78 -14.91 1.31 -2.56
N LYS A 79 -15.00 1.34 -3.89
CA LYS A 79 -15.09 2.57 -4.68
C LYS A 79 -16.03 2.35 -5.86
N SER A 80 -16.81 3.35 -6.19
CA SER A 80 -17.66 3.34 -7.38
C SER A 80 -17.58 4.68 -8.11
N GLY A 81 -17.99 4.67 -9.37
CA GLY A 81 -18.06 5.86 -10.20
C GLY A 81 -16.83 6.10 -11.08
N LYS A 82 -16.84 7.25 -11.74
CA LYS A 82 -15.78 7.63 -12.67
C LYS A 82 -14.48 7.97 -11.97
N LEU A 83 -13.40 7.49 -12.54
CA LEU A 83 -12.06 7.91 -12.15
C LEU A 83 -11.13 7.93 -13.37
N LYS A 84 -10.06 8.70 -13.29
CA LYS A 84 -9.02 8.77 -14.31
C LYS A 84 -7.72 8.21 -13.77
N VAL A 85 -7.12 7.27 -14.50
CA VAL A 85 -5.82 6.68 -14.15
C VAL A 85 -4.94 6.67 -15.40
N ASN A 86 -3.74 7.21 -15.29
CA ASN A 86 -2.76 7.28 -16.38
C ASN A 86 -3.37 7.85 -17.68
N GLY A 87 -4.18 8.91 -17.53
CA GLY A 87 -4.83 9.60 -18.65
C GLY A 87 -6.09 8.93 -19.21
N LYS A 88 -6.46 7.73 -18.73
CA LYS A 88 -7.61 6.96 -19.21
C LYS A 88 -8.76 6.97 -18.20
N GLU A 89 -10.00 7.08 -18.69
CA GLU A 89 -11.19 7.03 -17.85
C GLU A 89 -11.64 5.60 -17.59
N TYR A 90 -12.07 5.36 -16.35
CA TYR A 90 -12.67 4.12 -15.88
C TYR A 90 -13.98 4.47 -15.17
N ASN A 91 -14.99 3.63 -15.31
CA ASN A 91 -16.27 3.79 -14.61
C ASN A 91 -16.75 2.42 -14.16
N GLY A 92 -16.35 2.03 -12.99
CA GLY A 92 -16.64 0.71 -12.47
C GLY A 92 -16.83 0.69 -10.96
N VAL A 93 -16.89 -0.50 -10.41
CA VAL A 93 -17.02 -0.75 -8.98
C VAL A 93 -15.84 -1.60 -8.50
N MET A 94 -15.10 -1.09 -7.54
CA MET A 94 -14.15 -1.86 -6.76
C MET A 94 -14.84 -2.33 -5.48
N ALA A 95 -14.95 -3.64 -5.32
CA ALA A 95 -15.50 -4.22 -4.09
C ALA A 95 -14.61 -3.89 -2.88
N PRO A 96 -15.19 -3.73 -1.68
CA PRO A 96 -14.42 -3.58 -0.46
C PRO A 96 -13.59 -4.81 -0.16
N LEU A 97 -12.42 -4.62 0.44
CA LEU A 97 -11.63 -5.74 0.95
C LEU A 97 -12.46 -6.52 1.99
N PRO A 98 -12.53 -7.87 1.91
CA PRO A 98 -13.33 -8.66 2.82
C PRO A 98 -12.99 -8.45 4.30
N LYS A 99 -14.00 -8.46 5.16
CA LYS A 99 -13.87 -8.18 6.61
C LYS A 99 -12.97 -9.17 7.38
N LYS A 100 -12.61 -10.29 6.76
CA LYS A 100 -11.65 -11.25 7.34
C LYS A 100 -10.23 -10.68 7.46
N TYR A 101 -9.91 -9.65 6.66
CA TYR A 101 -8.60 -9.01 6.69
C TYR A 101 -8.49 -7.99 7.81
N THR A 102 -7.43 -8.10 8.58
CA THR A 102 -7.14 -7.23 9.74
C THR A 102 -6.62 -5.86 9.30
N ASP A 103 -6.46 -4.94 10.24
CA ASP A 103 -5.84 -3.63 9.97
C ASP A 103 -4.37 -3.77 9.54
N GLU A 104 -3.65 -4.78 10.06
CA GLU A 104 -2.29 -5.11 9.62
C GLU A 104 -2.29 -5.63 8.17
N ASP A 105 -3.27 -6.43 7.80
CA ASP A 105 -3.46 -6.91 6.43
C ASP A 105 -3.74 -5.77 5.44
N ILE A 106 -4.59 -4.82 5.83
CA ILE A 106 -4.89 -3.62 5.04
C ILE A 106 -3.63 -2.78 4.85
N ALA A 107 -2.89 -2.50 5.93
CA ALA A 107 -1.61 -1.79 5.88
C ALA A 107 -0.61 -2.51 4.96
N SER A 108 -0.56 -3.84 5.04
CA SER A 108 0.34 -4.69 4.24
C SER A 108 0.02 -4.61 2.75
N VAL A 109 -1.23 -4.79 2.34
CA VAL A 109 -1.59 -4.80 0.92
C VAL A 109 -1.43 -3.42 0.28
N ILE A 110 -1.76 -2.34 1.00
CA ILE A 110 -1.54 -0.98 0.49
C ILE A 110 -0.03 -0.69 0.37
N THR A 111 0.78 -1.04 1.38
CA THR A 111 2.24 -0.92 1.32
C THR A 111 2.82 -1.69 0.13
N TYR A 112 2.35 -2.91 -0.11
CA TYR A 112 2.78 -3.72 -1.25
C TYR A 112 2.48 -3.04 -2.58
N VAL A 113 1.25 -2.58 -2.80
CA VAL A 113 0.86 -1.91 -4.05
C VAL A 113 1.67 -0.63 -4.29
N TYR A 114 1.91 0.15 -3.24
CA TYR A 114 2.70 1.38 -3.33
C TYR A 114 4.19 1.16 -3.57
N ASN A 115 4.70 -0.04 -3.37
CA ASN A 115 6.12 -0.37 -3.55
C ASN A 115 6.35 -1.50 -4.56
N SER A 116 5.35 -1.78 -5.40
CA SER A 116 5.39 -2.79 -6.46
C SER A 116 4.94 -2.18 -7.79
N PHE A 117 5.04 -2.94 -8.85
CA PHE A 117 4.53 -2.57 -10.19
C PHE A 117 5.09 -1.27 -10.75
N GLY A 118 6.32 -0.92 -10.38
CA GLY A 118 6.96 0.34 -10.78
C GLY A 118 6.50 1.57 -9.99
N ASN A 119 5.76 1.36 -8.89
CA ASN A 119 5.46 2.40 -7.92
C ASN A 119 6.58 2.52 -6.88
N SER A 120 6.69 3.71 -6.28
CA SER A 120 7.52 3.97 -5.10
C SER A 120 6.74 4.88 -4.16
N GLY A 121 6.47 4.40 -2.95
CA GLY A 121 5.62 5.13 -2.02
C GLY A 121 5.86 4.77 -0.55
N PRO A 122 5.05 5.33 0.34
CA PRO A 122 5.21 5.15 1.78
C PRO A 122 4.89 3.73 2.24
N THR A 123 5.40 3.39 3.41
CA THR A 123 4.91 2.29 4.23
C THR A 123 3.69 2.78 5.00
N VAL A 124 2.60 2.02 4.96
CA VAL A 124 1.36 2.34 5.70
C VAL A 124 1.39 1.66 7.06
N SER A 125 1.10 2.42 8.10
CA SER A 125 1.05 1.89 9.46
C SER A 125 -0.34 1.37 9.84
N VAL A 126 -0.41 0.45 10.79
CA VAL A 126 -1.69 0.00 11.38
C VAL A 126 -2.44 1.17 12.04
N ALA A 127 -1.73 2.14 12.59
CA ALA A 127 -2.32 3.34 13.19
C ALA A 127 -3.04 4.20 12.13
N ASP A 128 -2.44 4.36 10.93
CA ASP A 128 -3.07 5.08 9.82
C ASP A 128 -4.35 4.38 9.36
N VAL A 129 -4.33 3.06 9.25
CA VAL A 129 -5.52 2.28 8.90
C VAL A 129 -6.62 2.48 9.94
N LYS A 130 -6.33 2.32 11.22
CA LYS A 130 -7.30 2.51 12.33
C LYS A 130 -7.91 3.91 12.31
N LYS A 131 -7.09 4.93 12.06
CA LYS A 131 -7.52 6.33 12.02
C LYS A 131 -8.46 6.62 10.84
N HIS A 132 -8.21 6.04 9.67
CA HIS A 132 -8.84 6.47 8.43
C HIS A 132 -9.84 5.49 7.82
N LYS A 133 -9.94 4.24 8.30
CA LYS A 133 -10.87 3.23 7.77
C LYS A 133 -12.35 3.50 8.04
N LYS A 134 -12.68 4.40 8.95
CA LYS A 134 -14.08 4.75 9.27
C LYS A 134 -14.70 5.51 8.10
N LYS A 135 -15.99 5.21 7.84
CA LYS A 135 -16.81 5.94 6.87
C LYS A 135 -16.96 7.40 7.24
#